data_8002cbe9b5b51e8868409358da686447
#
_entry.id   8002cbe9b5b51e8868409358da686447
#
_cell.length_a   1.000
_cell.length_b   1.000
_cell.length_c   1.000
_cell.angle_alpha   90.00
_cell.angle_beta   90.00
_cell.angle_gamma   90.00
#
_symmetry.space_group_name_H-M   'P 1'
#
loop_
_entity.id
_entity.type
_entity.pdbx_description
1 polymer ?
#
loop_
_entity_poly.entity_id
_entity_poly.type
_entity_poly.pdbx_seq_one_letter_code
_entity_poly.pdbx_strand_id
1 'polypeptide(L)'
;MSRARVILLNAALGPLDYRVPHGMQVEPGSIVVAPLGPRQLIGAVWEPERLPSEEVGDNRLRNLIQVYDIPPLAAPLRRLIEWTADYYLAPLASVLRMALPSTGALDGARSITEYRATGHVPERLTPQRAQALERIGERQGLVSELAIIGGVSDAVVRGLVKAGAIEAIEVTID
;
A
#
# COMPACT_ATOMS: atom_id res chain seq x y z
N MET A 1 -22.75 -16.20 -9.47
CA MET A 1 -21.93 -14.99 -9.15
C MET A 1 -21.91 -14.88 -7.65
N SER A 2 -20.74 -14.77 -7.04
CA SER A 2 -20.64 -14.67 -5.59
C SER A 2 -20.68 -13.19 -5.16
N ARG A 3 -21.28 -12.96 -3.99
CA ARG A 3 -21.45 -11.64 -3.35
C ARG A 3 -20.62 -11.63 -2.08
N ALA A 4 -19.96 -10.54 -1.80
CA ALA A 4 -19.23 -10.32 -0.56
C ALA A 4 -19.78 -9.08 0.15
N ARG A 5 -20.04 -9.20 1.45
CA ARG A 5 -20.36 -8.09 2.33
C ARG A 5 -19.07 -7.50 2.86
N VAL A 6 -18.88 -6.19 2.74
CA VAL A 6 -17.62 -5.51 3.06
C VAL A 6 -17.87 -4.35 4.00
N ILE A 7 -17.07 -4.28 5.06
CA ILE A 7 -16.94 -3.11 5.92
C ILE A 7 -15.78 -2.28 5.37
N LEU A 8 -16.11 -1.14 4.75
CA LEU A 8 -15.10 -0.19 4.30
C LEU A 8 -14.52 0.59 5.49
N LEU A 9 -13.26 0.99 5.42
CA LEU A 9 -12.61 1.82 6.45
C LEU A 9 -13.11 3.27 6.43
N ASN A 10 -14.43 3.43 6.44
CA ASN A 10 -15.13 4.70 6.49
C ASN A 10 -16.24 4.63 7.53
N ALA A 11 -16.05 5.35 8.65
CA ALA A 11 -16.96 5.33 9.80
C ALA A 11 -18.39 5.84 9.49
N ALA A 12 -18.57 6.58 8.41
CA ALA A 12 -19.89 7.10 8.01
C ALA A 12 -20.74 6.07 7.27
N LEU A 13 -20.20 4.90 6.95
CA LEU A 13 -20.87 3.88 6.15
C LEU A 13 -21.12 2.61 6.97
N GLY A 14 -22.28 2.02 6.74
CA GLY A 14 -22.57 0.65 7.12
C GLY A 14 -21.93 -0.36 6.16
N PRO A 15 -22.22 -1.66 6.35
CA PRO A 15 -21.75 -2.72 5.46
C PRO A 15 -22.34 -2.54 4.05
N LEU A 16 -21.52 -2.78 3.03
CA LEU A 16 -21.90 -2.69 1.63
C LEU A 16 -21.65 -4.02 0.93
N ASP A 17 -22.54 -4.35 -0.02
CA ASP A 17 -22.41 -5.55 -0.84
C ASP A 17 -21.68 -5.27 -2.15
N TYR A 18 -20.76 -6.16 -2.49
CA TYR A 18 -19.98 -6.11 -3.72
C TYR A 18 -20.05 -7.44 -4.46
N ARG A 19 -19.88 -7.38 -5.77
CA ARG A 19 -19.70 -8.56 -6.61
C ARG A 19 -18.24 -9.02 -6.52
N VAL A 20 -18.05 -10.33 -6.32
CA VAL A 20 -16.73 -10.93 -6.40
C VAL A 20 -16.45 -11.29 -7.86
N PRO A 21 -15.41 -10.71 -8.50
CA PRO A 21 -15.03 -11.05 -9.86
C PRO A 21 -14.70 -12.53 -10.03
N HIS A 22 -14.85 -13.03 -11.25
CA HIS A 22 -14.47 -14.40 -11.57
C HIS A 22 -12.96 -14.59 -11.37
N GLY A 23 -12.58 -15.65 -10.68
CA GLY A 23 -11.18 -15.94 -10.34
C GLY A 23 -10.67 -15.29 -9.05
N MET A 24 -11.42 -14.35 -8.45
CA MET A 24 -11.10 -13.82 -7.12
C MET A 24 -11.72 -14.69 -6.04
N GLN A 25 -10.91 -15.06 -5.05
CA GLN A 25 -11.38 -15.80 -3.87
C GLN A 25 -11.35 -14.86 -2.67
N VAL A 26 -12.46 -14.81 -1.95
CA VAL A 26 -12.57 -14.03 -0.72
C VAL A 26 -13.36 -14.85 0.30
N GLU A 27 -12.96 -14.71 1.56
CA GLU A 27 -13.64 -15.32 2.70
C GLU A 27 -13.82 -14.27 3.81
N PRO A 28 -14.67 -14.53 4.82
CA PRO A 28 -14.80 -13.61 5.94
C PRO A 28 -13.46 -13.31 6.60
N GLY A 29 -13.12 -12.03 6.71
CA GLY A 29 -11.82 -11.55 7.18
C GLY A 29 -10.85 -11.15 6.08
N SER A 30 -11.07 -11.52 4.81
CA SER A 30 -10.22 -11.09 3.70
C SER A 30 -10.18 -9.56 3.61
N ILE A 31 -8.99 -9.01 3.46
CA ILE A 31 -8.80 -7.57 3.24
C ILE A 31 -8.88 -7.29 1.75
N VAL A 32 -9.71 -6.33 1.39
CA VAL A 32 -10.06 -6.04 0.00
C VAL A 32 -10.00 -4.55 -0.31
N VAL A 33 -9.85 -4.22 -1.59
CA VAL A 33 -10.06 -2.88 -2.12
C VAL A 33 -11.40 -2.87 -2.87
N ALA A 34 -12.25 -1.93 -2.53
CA ALA A 34 -13.56 -1.78 -3.14
C ALA A 34 -13.83 -0.34 -3.60
N PRO A 35 -14.57 -0.15 -4.70
CA PRO A 35 -14.88 1.17 -5.21
C PRO A 35 -16.01 1.82 -4.40
N LEU A 36 -15.84 3.09 -4.06
CA LEU A 36 -16.87 3.93 -3.45
C LEU A 36 -16.97 5.25 -4.22
N GLY A 37 -17.94 5.38 -5.11
CA GLY A 37 -17.99 6.49 -6.05
C GLY A 37 -16.74 6.53 -6.94
N PRO A 38 -16.01 7.66 -6.99
CA PRO A 38 -14.74 7.78 -7.71
C PRO A 38 -13.53 7.29 -6.93
N ARG A 39 -13.69 6.95 -5.66
CA ARG A 39 -12.60 6.55 -4.75
C ARG A 39 -12.51 5.03 -4.64
N GLN A 40 -11.34 4.57 -4.26
CA GLN A 40 -11.08 3.20 -3.85
C GLN A 40 -10.77 3.19 -2.35
N LEU A 41 -11.42 2.32 -1.62
CA LEU A 41 -11.24 2.20 -0.18
C LEU A 41 -10.88 0.76 0.20
N ILE A 42 -10.06 0.64 1.21
CA ILE A 42 -9.76 -0.64 1.85
C ILE A 42 -10.92 -0.99 2.77
N GLY A 43 -11.21 -2.28 2.86
CA GLY A 43 -12.20 -2.83 3.76
C GLY A 43 -11.91 -4.30 4.08
N ALA A 44 -12.75 -4.88 4.91
CA ALA A 44 -12.70 -6.30 5.21
C ALA A 44 -14.02 -6.97 4.86
N VAL A 45 -13.93 -8.18 4.31
CA VAL A 45 -15.10 -9.02 4.07
C VAL A 45 -15.63 -9.50 5.41
N TRP A 46 -16.97 -9.48 5.54
CA TRP A 46 -17.65 -9.85 6.78
C TRP A 46 -18.72 -10.90 6.54
N GLU A 47 -19.14 -11.61 7.60
CA GLU A 47 -20.21 -12.60 7.53
C GLU A 47 -21.56 -11.88 7.25
N PRO A 48 -22.28 -12.24 6.16
CA PRO A 48 -23.56 -11.61 5.82
C PRO A 48 -24.64 -11.76 6.88
N GLU A 49 -24.64 -12.91 7.58
CA GLU A 49 -25.65 -13.23 8.60
C GLU A 49 -25.54 -12.33 9.83
N ARG A 50 -24.36 -11.78 10.09
CA ARG A 50 -24.08 -10.96 11.28
C ARG A 50 -24.37 -9.48 11.08
N LEU A 51 -24.38 -9.03 9.84
CA LEU A 51 -24.58 -7.62 9.50
C LEU A 51 -25.66 -7.50 8.42
N PRO A 52 -26.89 -7.24 8.81
CA PRO A 52 -27.96 -6.98 7.82
C PRO A 52 -27.59 -5.77 6.98
N SER A 53 -27.81 -5.85 5.69
CA SER A 53 -27.72 -4.72 4.77
C SER A 53 -29.00 -4.65 3.93
N GLU A 54 -29.28 -3.49 3.35
CA GLU A 54 -30.32 -3.38 2.35
C GLU A 54 -30.01 -4.30 1.17
N GLU A 55 -31.01 -5.05 0.70
CA GLU A 55 -30.87 -5.87 -0.48
C GLU A 55 -30.68 -5.00 -1.72
N VAL A 56 -29.46 -5.00 -2.24
CA VAL A 56 -29.13 -4.33 -3.51
C VAL A 56 -29.25 -5.34 -4.64
N GLY A 57 -30.04 -5.03 -5.66
CA GLY A 57 -30.15 -5.88 -6.84
C GLY A 57 -28.79 -6.11 -7.52
N ASP A 58 -28.57 -7.33 -8.04
CA ASP A 58 -27.27 -7.73 -8.62
C ASP A 58 -26.76 -6.82 -9.73
N ASN A 59 -27.64 -6.16 -10.47
CA ASN A 59 -27.29 -5.22 -11.54
C ASN A 59 -26.66 -3.92 -11.02
N ARG A 60 -26.82 -3.60 -9.75
CA ARG A 60 -26.28 -2.40 -9.10
C ARG A 60 -24.98 -2.68 -8.32
N LEU A 61 -24.60 -3.94 -8.13
CA LEU A 61 -23.40 -4.32 -7.43
C LEU A 61 -22.16 -3.94 -8.25
N ARG A 62 -21.24 -3.23 -7.62
CA ARG A 62 -19.90 -2.99 -8.16
C ARG A 62 -18.98 -4.16 -7.86
N ASN A 63 -17.98 -4.37 -8.71
CA ASN A 63 -16.98 -5.40 -8.51
C ASN A 63 -15.98 -4.97 -7.45
N LEU A 64 -15.50 -5.94 -6.63
CA LEU A 64 -14.26 -5.77 -5.88
C LEU A 64 -13.11 -5.52 -6.88
N ILE A 65 -12.14 -4.72 -6.45
CA ILE A 65 -10.99 -4.34 -7.28
C ILE A 65 -9.83 -5.30 -7.04
N GLN A 66 -9.55 -5.60 -5.76
CA GLN A 66 -8.41 -6.40 -5.34
C GLN A 66 -8.71 -7.11 -4.02
N VAL A 67 -8.10 -8.26 -3.82
CA VAL A 67 -7.91 -8.89 -2.50
C VAL A 67 -6.42 -8.87 -2.18
N TYR A 68 -6.08 -8.53 -0.95
CA TYR A 68 -4.70 -8.59 -0.49
C TYR A 68 -4.30 -10.03 -0.18
N ASP A 69 -3.10 -10.40 -0.60
CA ASP A 69 -2.52 -11.73 -0.32
C ASP A 69 -1.88 -11.76 1.09
N ILE A 70 -2.74 -11.62 2.07
CA ILE A 70 -2.40 -11.70 3.50
C ILE A 70 -3.43 -12.58 4.21
N PRO A 71 -3.06 -13.19 5.36
CA PRO A 71 -4.03 -13.97 6.13
C PRO A 71 -5.26 -13.15 6.48
N PRO A 72 -6.49 -13.72 6.33
CA PRO A 72 -7.71 -13.04 6.68
C PRO A 72 -7.78 -12.79 8.19
N LEU A 73 -8.51 -11.77 8.61
CA LEU A 73 -8.78 -11.50 10.01
C LEU A 73 -9.43 -12.73 10.66
N ALA A 74 -8.77 -13.30 11.66
CA ALA A 74 -9.26 -14.47 12.34
C ALA A 74 -10.64 -14.26 12.97
N ALA A 75 -11.49 -15.30 12.97
CA ALA A 75 -12.85 -15.21 13.51
C ALA A 75 -12.94 -14.70 14.96
N PRO A 76 -12.03 -15.05 15.89
CA PRO A 76 -12.03 -14.47 17.24
C PRO A 76 -11.81 -12.96 17.22
N LEU A 77 -10.93 -12.46 16.35
CA LEU A 77 -10.65 -11.02 16.22
C LEU A 77 -11.87 -10.28 15.65
N ARG A 78 -12.54 -10.83 14.64
CA ARG A 78 -13.77 -10.23 14.10
C ARG A 78 -14.86 -10.12 15.15
N ARG A 79 -15.04 -11.19 15.96
CA ARG A 79 -15.99 -11.16 17.09
C ARG A 79 -15.63 -10.12 18.16
N LEU A 80 -14.33 -9.96 18.45
CA LEU A 80 -13.87 -8.92 19.38
C LEU A 80 -14.17 -7.52 18.83
N ILE A 81 -13.94 -7.30 17.55
CA ILE A 81 -14.23 -6.03 16.85
C ILE A 81 -15.73 -5.71 16.95
N GLU A 82 -16.62 -6.68 16.66
CA GLU A 82 -18.06 -6.52 16.80
C GLU A 82 -18.46 -6.20 18.22
N TRP A 83 -18.01 -7.00 19.19
CA TRP A 83 -18.31 -6.79 20.59
C TRP A 83 -17.85 -5.40 21.08
N THR A 84 -16.67 -4.97 20.66
CA THR A 84 -16.12 -3.65 21.00
C THR A 84 -16.98 -2.53 20.40
N ALA A 85 -17.37 -2.68 19.13
CA ALA A 85 -18.22 -1.69 18.46
C ALA A 85 -19.59 -1.56 19.16
N ASP A 86 -20.21 -2.68 19.51
CA ASP A 86 -21.49 -2.73 20.20
C ASP A 86 -21.38 -2.14 21.62
N TYR A 87 -20.34 -2.52 22.36
CA TYR A 87 -20.14 -2.06 23.74
C TYR A 87 -19.93 -0.54 23.84
N TYR A 88 -19.16 0.04 22.91
CA TYR A 88 -18.89 1.47 22.88
C TYR A 88 -19.85 2.27 21.99
N LEU A 89 -20.85 1.63 21.39
CA LEU A 89 -21.75 2.23 20.41
C LEU A 89 -20.97 2.95 19.28
N ALA A 90 -19.83 2.38 18.90
CA ALA A 90 -18.94 2.93 17.90
C ALA A 90 -19.23 2.33 16.51
N PRO A 91 -19.03 3.07 15.42
CA PRO A 91 -19.09 2.50 14.08
C PRO A 91 -18.11 1.33 13.93
N LEU A 92 -18.56 0.19 13.42
CA LEU A 92 -17.76 -1.02 13.24
C LEU A 92 -16.48 -0.75 12.43
N ALA A 93 -16.58 0.11 11.40
CA ALA A 93 -15.45 0.53 10.59
C ALA A 93 -14.36 1.27 11.38
N SER A 94 -14.73 2.00 12.44
CA SER A 94 -13.76 2.69 13.31
C SER A 94 -12.96 1.70 14.13
N VAL A 95 -13.62 0.69 14.70
CA VAL A 95 -12.96 -0.36 15.48
C VAL A 95 -12.11 -1.25 14.57
N LEU A 96 -12.63 -1.61 13.40
CA LEU A 96 -11.88 -2.35 12.38
C LEU A 96 -10.59 -1.62 11.98
N ARG A 97 -10.65 -0.29 11.82
CA ARG A 97 -9.47 0.51 11.49
C ARG A 97 -8.38 0.44 12.56
N MET A 98 -8.73 0.34 13.84
CA MET A 98 -7.74 0.17 14.93
C MET A 98 -7.11 -1.22 14.94
N ALA A 99 -7.84 -2.24 14.48
CA ALA A 99 -7.36 -3.61 14.42
C ALA A 99 -6.51 -3.92 13.17
N LEU A 100 -6.59 -3.08 12.14
CA LEU A 100 -5.80 -3.24 10.92
C LEU A 100 -4.46 -2.52 11.04
N PRO A 101 -3.38 -3.11 10.50
CA PRO A 101 -2.11 -2.41 10.36
C PRO A 101 -2.29 -1.16 9.48
N SER A 102 -1.28 -0.30 9.45
CA SER A 102 -1.31 0.87 8.56
C SER A 102 -1.53 0.41 7.11
N THR A 103 -2.28 1.18 6.35
CA THR A 103 -2.56 0.85 4.93
C THR A 103 -1.28 0.64 4.12
N GLY A 104 -0.18 1.30 4.50
CA GLY A 104 1.12 1.08 3.89
C GLY A 104 1.74 -0.29 4.15
N ALA A 105 1.37 -0.97 5.23
CA ALA A 105 1.82 -2.33 5.49
C ALA A 105 1.00 -3.37 4.69
N LEU A 106 -0.16 -2.98 4.15
CA LEU A 106 -0.98 -3.85 3.31
C LEU A 106 -0.51 -3.88 1.84
N ASP A 107 0.22 -2.86 1.41
CA ASP A 107 0.71 -2.75 0.02
C ASP A 107 1.90 -3.67 -0.29
N GLY A 108 2.27 -4.57 0.63
CA GLY A 108 3.46 -5.43 0.52
C GLY A 108 4.76 -4.68 0.86
N ALA A 109 5.87 -5.37 0.73
CA ALA A 109 7.19 -4.76 0.91
C ALA A 109 7.34 -3.56 -0.03
N ARG A 110 7.53 -2.36 0.53
CA ARG A 110 7.73 -1.15 -0.28
C ARG A 110 9.10 -1.21 -0.91
N SER A 111 9.15 -1.15 -2.23
CA SER A 111 10.41 -0.86 -2.90
C SER A 111 10.71 0.64 -2.79
N ILE A 112 11.92 0.96 -2.37
CA ILE A 112 12.47 2.30 -2.52
C ILE A 112 13.50 2.28 -3.64
N THR A 113 13.56 3.38 -4.38
CA THR A 113 14.60 3.55 -5.38
C THR A 113 15.84 4.12 -4.70
N GLU A 114 16.87 3.31 -4.57
CA GLU A 114 18.21 3.74 -4.16
C GLU A 114 19.10 3.93 -5.38
N TYR A 115 20.21 4.56 -5.18
CA TYR A 115 21.16 4.92 -6.21
C TYR A 115 22.55 4.47 -5.82
N ARG A 116 23.34 3.95 -6.77
CA ARG A 116 24.75 3.57 -6.57
C ARG A 116 25.59 3.95 -7.77
N ALA A 117 26.88 4.13 -7.56
CA ALA A 117 27.82 4.37 -8.65
C ALA A 117 27.98 3.13 -9.52
N THR A 118 27.99 3.32 -10.85
CA THR A 118 28.15 2.24 -11.85
C THR A 118 29.63 1.91 -12.13
N GLY A 119 30.58 2.72 -11.65
CA GLY A 119 31.96 2.68 -12.06
C GLY A 119 32.22 3.31 -13.46
N HIS A 120 31.19 3.68 -14.17
CA HIS A 120 31.34 4.39 -15.44
C HIS A 120 31.72 5.87 -15.22
N VAL A 121 32.79 6.30 -15.87
CA VAL A 121 33.24 7.70 -15.84
C VAL A 121 32.79 8.37 -17.13
N PRO A 122 31.86 9.34 -17.09
CA PRO A 122 31.43 10.06 -18.28
C PRO A 122 32.54 10.86 -18.94
N GLU A 123 32.54 10.96 -20.27
CA GLU A 123 33.55 11.70 -21.04
C GLU A 123 33.67 13.18 -20.63
N ARG A 124 32.60 13.78 -20.16
CA ARG A 124 32.57 15.18 -19.68
C ARG A 124 32.18 15.20 -18.21
N LEU A 125 33.20 15.14 -17.36
CA LEU A 125 33.06 15.23 -15.91
C LEU A 125 33.65 16.55 -15.42
N THR A 126 32.85 17.36 -14.74
CA THR A 126 33.41 18.56 -14.07
C THR A 126 34.18 18.12 -12.83
N PRO A 127 35.21 18.91 -12.38
CA PRO A 127 35.97 18.56 -11.18
C PRO A 127 35.09 18.30 -9.95
N GLN A 128 34.03 19.08 -9.78
CA GLN A 128 33.07 18.91 -8.69
C GLN A 128 32.33 17.56 -8.77
N ARG A 129 31.92 17.12 -9.96
CA ARG A 129 31.26 15.82 -10.16
C ARG A 129 32.19 14.65 -9.97
N ALA A 130 33.47 14.79 -10.41
CA ALA A 130 34.48 13.77 -10.18
C ALA A 130 34.75 13.57 -8.69
N GLN A 131 34.90 14.65 -7.93
CA GLN A 131 35.09 14.61 -6.49
C GLN A 131 33.86 14.03 -5.76
N ALA A 132 32.66 14.35 -6.24
CA ALA A 132 31.44 13.77 -5.68
C ALA A 132 31.37 12.25 -5.89
N LEU A 133 31.69 11.74 -7.09
CA LEU A 133 31.74 10.32 -7.36
C LEU A 133 32.79 9.57 -6.52
N GLU A 134 33.96 10.18 -6.34
CA GLU A 134 35.02 9.63 -5.49
C GLU A 134 34.56 9.51 -4.02
N ARG A 135 33.89 10.53 -3.51
CA ARG A 135 33.33 10.51 -2.14
C ARG A 135 32.19 9.52 -1.96
N ILE A 136 31.31 9.41 -2.96
CA ILE A 136 30.22 8.43 -2.98
C ILE A 136 30.79 7.00 -2.99
N GLY A 137 31.80 6.74 -3.83
CA GLY A 137 32.44 5.42 -3.93
C GLY A 137 31.41 4.32 -4.22
N GLU A 138 31.49 3.22 -3.47
CA GLU A 138 30.57 2.07 -3.61
C GLU A 138 29.30 2.18 -2.75
N ARG A 139 29.05 3.34 -2.13
CA ARG A 139 27.89 3.52 -1.28
C ARG A 139 26.62 3.60 -2.12
N GLN A 140 25.55 3.07 -1.53
CA GLN A 140 24.18 3.18 -2.08
C GLN A 140 23.28 3.93 -1.10
N GLY A 141 22.24 4.57 -1.61
CA GLY A 141 21.27 5.29 -0.81
C GLY A 141 20.39 6.20 -1.65
N LEU A 142 19.58 6.99 -0.97
CA LEU A 142 18.72 7.99 -1.62
C LEU A 142 19.55 9.11 -2.28
N VAL A 143 18.96 9.79 -3.26
CA VAL A 143 19.60 10.95 -3.92
C VAL A 143 20.11 11.98 -2.89
N SER A 144 19.31 12.29 -1.87
CA SER A 144 19.65 13.23 -0.81
C SER A 144 20.83 12.78 0.05
N GLU A 145 20.92 11.48 0.35
CA GLU A 145 22.02 10.90 1.11
C GLU A 145 23.32 10.95 0.32
N LEU A 146 23.27 10.53 -0.95
CA LEU A 146 24.42 10.59 -1.84
C LEU A 146 24.87 12.04 -2.10
N ALA A 147 23.95 13.00 -2.13
CA ALA A 147 24.25 14.42 -2.24
C ALA A 147 25.04 14.92 -1.00
N ILE A 148 24.62 14.52 0.20
CA ILE A 148 25.34 14.85 1.45
C ILE A 148 26.73 14.22 1.46
N ILE A 149 26.85 12.93 1.12
CA ILE A 149 28.13 12.21 1.07
C ILE A 149 29.08 12.85 0.03
N GLY A 150 28.56 13.16 -1.15
CA GLY A 150 29.31 13.79 -2.24
C GLY A 150 29.67 15.25 -1.99
N GLY A 151 29.01 15.91 -1.02
CA GLY A 151 29.15 17.35 -0.78
C GLY A 151 28.61 18.20 -1.93
N VAL A 152 27.51 17.75 -2.55
CA VAL A 152 26.89 18.39 -3.72
C VAL A 152 25.36 18.48 -3.53
N SER A 153 24.68 19.19 -4.44
CA SER A 153 23.22 19.23 -4.42
C SER A 153 22.59 17.98 -5.11
N ASP A 154 21.33 17.69 -4.76
CA ASP A 154 20.53 16.64 -5.41
C ASP A 154 20.52 16.75 -6.95
N ALA A 155 20.52 17.99 -7.46
CA ALA A 155 20.55 18.24 -8.91
C ALA A 155 21.83 17.71 -9.56
N VAL A 156 22.96 17.79 -8.87
CA VAL A 156 24.25 17.24 -9.35
C VAL A 156 24.20 15.71 -9.38
N VAL A 157 23.67 15.08 -8.32
CA VAL A 157 23.49 13.62 -8.27
C VAL A 157 22.55 13.15 -9.39
N ARG A 158 21.42 13.80 -9.60
CA ARG A 158 20.50 13.48 -10.72
C ARG A 158 21.17 13.71 -12.09
N GLY A 159 22.07 14.67 -12.20
CA GLY A 159 22.88 14.89 -13.37
C GLY A 159 23.86 13.74 -13.64
N LEU A 160 24.43 13.16 -12.59
CA LEU A 160 25.29 11.96 -12.68
C LEU A 160 24.49 10.71 -13.06
N VAL A 161 23.24 10.58 -12.59
CA VAL A 161 22.33 9.52 -13.05
C VAL A 161 22.05 9.63 -14.54
N LYS A 162 21.73 10.84 -15.03
CA LYS A 162 21.53 11.06 -16.47
C LYS A 162 22.77 10.79 -17.32
N ALA A 163 23.95 10.96 -16.75
CA ALA A 163 25.24 10.69 -17.41
C ALA A 163 25.68 9.22 -17.29
N GLY A 164 24.89 8.35 -16.65
CA GLY A 164 25.19 6.94 -16.49
C GLY A 164 26.27 6.60 -15.45
N ALA A 165 26.77 7.60 -14.71
CA ALA A 165 27.74 7.38 -13.64
C ALA A 165 27.14 6.84 -12.33
N ILE A 166 25.83 7.04 -12.16
CA ILE A 166 25.03 6.52 -11.06
C ILE A 166 23.79 5.86 -11.67
N GLU A 167 23.42 4.69 -11.18
CA GLU A 167 22.21 3.96 -11.59
C GLU A 167 21.19 3.88 -10.46
N ALA A 168 19.92 3.78 -10.83
CA ALA A 168 18.82 3.54 -9.92
C ALA A 168 18.67 2.03 -9.69
N ILE A 169 18.52 1.61 -8.46
CA ILE A 169 18.24 0.23 -8.05
C ILE A 169 16.99 0.20 -7.19
N GLU A 170 16.13 -0.78 -7.39
CA GLU A 170 14.98 -1.00 -6.52
C GLU A 170 15.39 -1.89 -5.34
N VAL A 171 15.24 -1.37 -4.14
CA VAL A 171 15.52 -2.09 -2.88
C VAL A 171 14.20 -2.31 -2.16
N THR A 172 13.89 -3.57 -1.89
CA THR A 172 12.72 -3.95 -1.11
C THR A 172 13.03 -3.74 0.38
N ILE A 173 12.19 -2.99 1.06
CA ILE A 173 12.25 -2.84 2.53
C ILE A 173 11.28 -3.86 3.13
N ASP A 174 11.82 -4.79 3.91
CA ASP A 174 11.05 -5.70 4.77
C ASP A 174 10.48 -4.96 5.99
#